data_fe61ddd417dbc0badfa8cf393fd5a33c
#
_entry.id   fe61ddd417dbc0badfa8cf393fd5a33c
#
_cell.length_a   1.000
_cell.length_b   1.000
_cell.length_c   1.000
_cell.angle_alpha   90.00
_cell.angle_beta   90.00
_cell.angle_gamma   90.00
#
_symmetry.space_group_name_H-M   'P 1'
#
loop_
_entity.id
_entity.type
_entity.pdbx_description
1 polymer ?
#
loop_
_entity_poly.entity_id
_entity_poly.type
_entity_poly.pdbx_seq_one_letter_code
_entity_poly.pdbx_strand_id
1 'polypeptide(L)'
;AAALIARKKVSTLVLVHSKALLLQWHERLTDFLEIEFAEPATSRKRGRKKVFSPIGCLDSTSNTLHGVIDIALMQSCFENGEVRPFVREYGMVIVDECHHVSSITFENVLRHITAHHVYGLTATPIRKDGLQPIIFMQCGPIRFSADAKTQIQKQSFLRYLVPRFTSYRSVTENRQSFALLSQSLAESELRNTLIVEDVLNAVTAGRTPIILTGRTSHVKLLSEMLKPVSYTHLTLPTIA
;
A
#
# COMPACT_ATOMS: atom_id res chain seq x y z
N ALA A 1 11.48 -7.63 3.09
CA ALA A 1 12.15 -7.05 1.91
C ALA A 1 13.53 -6.48 2.28
N ALA A 2 13.67 -5.50 3.19
CA ALA A 2 14.95 -4.90 3.56
C ALA A 2 16.04 -5.95 3.90
N ALA A 3 15.70 -6.98 4.67
CA ALA A 3 16.62 -8.08 4.97
C ALA A 3 17.09 -8.86 3.73
N LEU A 4 16.25 -8.99 2.70
CA LEU A 4 16.64 -9.61 1.42
C LEU A 4 17.62 -8.72 0.68
N ILE A 5 17.38 -7.43 0.62
CA ILE A 5 18.26 -6.44 -0.02
C ILE A 5 19.63 -6.46 0.66
N ALA A 6 19.66 -6.33 1.98
CA ALA A 6 20.90 -6.34 2.76
C ALA A 6 21.69 -7.65 2.61
N ARG A 7 21.00 -8.80 2.49
CA ARG A 7 21.64 -10.12 2.36
C ARG A 7 22.16 -10.38 0.95
N LYS A 8 21.42 -9.97 -0.09
CA LYS A 8 21.77 -10.23 -1.49
C LYS A 8 22.81 -9.28 -2.02
N LYS A 9 22.81 -8.02 -1.58
CA LYS A 9 23.76 -6.97 -1.98
C LYS A 9 23.89 -6.80 -3.51
N VAL A 10 22.76 -6.87 -4.21
CA VAL A 10 22.66 -6.65 -5.65
C VAL A 10 21.77 -5.45 -5.95
N SER A 11 21.96 -4.83 -7.11
CA SER A 11 21.10 -3.74 -7.56
C SER A 11 19.62 -4.17 -7.48
N THR A 12 18.78 -3.34 -6.86
CA THR A 12 17.41 -3.71 -6.52
C THR A 12 16.41 -2.68 -7.02
N LEU A 13 15.39 -3.15 -7.72
CA LEU A 13 14.21 -2.35 -8.09
C LEU A 13 13.00 -2.84 -7.30
N VAL A 14 12.33 -1.92 -6.61
CA VAL A 14 11.04 -2.16 -5.94
C VAL A 14 9.94 -1.56 -6.81
N LEU A 15 9.01 -2.39 -7.24
CA LEU A 15 7.86 -1.99 -8.05
C LEU A 15 6.62 -1.89 -7.17
N VAL A 16 5.98 -0.71 -7.20
CA VAL A 16 4.79 -0.39 -6.42
C VAL A 16 3.68 0.17 -7.31
N HIS A 17 2.42 0.04 -6.89
CA HIS A 17 1.28 0.48 -7.69
C HIS A 17 0.74 1.87 -7.31
N SER A 18 1.16 2.44 -6.18
CA SER A 18 0.69 3.75 -5.72
C SER A 18 1.80 4.62 -5.15
N LYS A 19 1.60 5.94 -5.24
CA LYS A 19 2.55 6.93 -4.70
C LYS A 19 2.67 6.83 -3.17
N ALA A 20 1.59 6.49 -2.47
CA ALA A 20 1.63 6.30 -1.03
C ALA A 20 2.56 5.14 -0.63
N LEU A 21 2.51 4.03 -1.37
CA LEU A 21 3.43 2.91 -1.17
C LEU A 21 4.87 3.28 -1.52
N LEU A 22 5.09 4.06 -2.59
CA LEU A 22 6.42 4.52 -2.95
C LEU A 22 7.07 5.31 -1.80
N LEU A 23 6.34 6.25 -1.21
CA LEU A 23 6.81 7.04 -0.08
C LEU A 23 7.05 6.17 1.16
N GLN A 24 6.15 5.24 1.45
CA GLN A 24 6.28 4.30 2.57
C GLN A 24 7.52 3.39 2.39
N TRP A 25 7.74 2.87 1.19
CA TRP A 25 8.92 2.07 0.90
C TRP A 25 10.20 2.86 1.04
N HIS A 26 10.23 4.11 0.54
CA HIS A 26 11.37 4.99 0.66
C HIS A 26 11.72 5.25 2.14
N GLU A 27 10.73 5.64 2.95
CA GLU A 27 10.90 5.86 4.38
C GLU A 27 11.43 4.60 5.07
N ARG A 28 10.77 3.45 4.87
CA ARG A 28 11.15 2.20 5.52
C ARG A 28 12.51 1.67 5.10
N LEU A 29 12.87 1.78 3.82
CA LEU A 29 14.20 1.37 3.39
C LEU A 29 15.29 2.30 3.95
N THR A 30 15.01 3.59 4.08
CA THR A 30 15.90 4.56 4.73
C THR A 30 16.11 4.24 6.21
N ASP A 31 15.04 3.85 6.91
CA ASP A 31 15.10 3.48 8.33
C ASP A 31 15.84 2.16 8.60
N PHE A 32 15.70 1.19 7.69
CA PHE A 32 16.19 -0.18 7.92
C PHE A 32 17.50 -0.53 7.24
N LEU A 33 17.95 0.28 6.26
CA LEU A 33 19.17 0.01 5.52
C LEU A 33 20.19 1.13 5.75
N GLU A 34 21.36 0.73 6.21
CA GLU A 34 22.55 1.55 6.18
C GLU A 34 23.25 1.31 4.84
N ILE A 35 23.14 2.30 3.94
CA ILE A 35 23.64 2.18 2.56
C ILE A 35 24.90 3.02 2.44
N GLU A 36 26.05 2.36 2.29
CA GLU A 36 27.28 3.01 1.86
C GLU A 36 27.15 3.39 0.40
N PHE A 37 27.01 4.68 0.14
CA PHE A 37 26.88 5.21 -1.21
C PHE A 37 27.97 6.26 -1.48
N ALA A 38 28.77 6.01 -2.51
CA ALA A 38 29.70 7.01 -3.01
C ALA A 38 28.92 8.05 -3.83
N GLU A 39 28.84 9.29 -3.36
CA GLU A 39 28.25 10.38 -4.14
C GLU A 39 28.91 10.44 -5.52
N PRO A 40 28.15 10.44 -6.62
CA PRO A 40 28.73 10.62 -7.94
C PRO A 40 29.42 11.98 -8.02
N ALA A 41 30.67 11.99 -8.47
CA ALA A 41 31.57 13.14 -8.50
C ALA A 41 31.09 14.34 -9.38
N THR A 42 29.90 14.29 -9.94
CA THR A 42 29.38 15.25 -10.92
C THR A 42 28.07 15.88 -10.49
N SER A 43 28.09 16.96 -9.73
CA SER A 43 27.29 18.15 -10.05
C SER A 43 27.66 19.37 -9.20
N ARG A 44 28.79 19.98 -9.50
CA ARG A 44 29.01 21.39 -9.19
C ARG A 44 28.27 22.25 -10.23
N LYS A 45 26.94 22.29 -10.20
CA LYS A 45 26.16 23.40 -10.74
C LYS A 45 25.70 24.28 -9.57
N ARG A 46 26.06 25.57 -9.64
CA ARG A 46 25.64 26.62 -8.72
C ARG A 46 24.12 26.56 -8.50
N GLY A 47 23.68 26.27 -7.30
CA GLY A 47 22.28 26.28 -6.90
C GLY A 47 22.01 25.12 -5.94
N ARG A 48 21.24 25.38 -4.87
CA ARG A 48 20.75 24.51 -3.78
C ARG A 48 21.36 23.08 -3.79
N LYS A 49 22.08 22.70 -2.72
CA LYS A 49 22.51 21.32 -2.47
C LYS A 49 21.31 20.39 -2.63
N LYS A 50 21.22 19.62 -3.72
CA LYS A 50 20.31 18.48 -3.76
C LYS A 50 20.80 17.51 -2.70
N VAL A 51 19.98 17.28 -1.67
CA VAL A 51 20.23 16.18 -0.72
C VAL A 51 20.12 14.91 -1.56
N PHE A 52 21.21 14.22 -1.73
CA PHE A 52 21.26 12.96 -2.48
C PHE A 52 20.73 11.85 -1.56
N SER A 53 19.63 11.22 -1.95
CA SER A 53 19.12 10.04 -1.26
C SER A 53 19.82 8.80 -1.82
N PRO A 54 20.28 7.87 -0.97
CA PRO A 54 20.84 6.59 -1.43
C PRO A 54 19.77 5.67 -2.03
N ILE A 55 18.50 6.06 -1.97
CA ILE A 55 17.36 5.35 -2.55
C ILE A 55 16.76 6.24 -3.62
N GLY A 56 16.78 5.78 -4.87
CA GLY A 56 16.17 6.46 -5.99
C GLY A 56 14.68 6.23 -6.08
N CYS A 57 13.97 7.18 -6.66
CA CYS A 57 12.53 7.09 -6.86
C CYS A 57 12.15 7.50 -8.29
N LEU A 58 11.18 6.78 -8.86
CA LEU A 58 10.56 7.12 -10.14
C LEU A 58 9.05 7.21 -9.97
N ASP A 59 8.51 8.42 -10.16
CA ASP A 59 7.08 8.66 -10.26
C ASP A 59 6.78 9.54 -11.48
N SER A 60 5.52 9.97 -11.64
CA SER A 60 5.11 10.84 -12.75
C SER A 60 5.77 12.23 -12.75
N THR A 61 6.32 12.66 -11.61
CA THR A 61 6.84 14.02 -11.39
C THR A 61 8.36 14.05 -11.18
N SER A 62 8.96 12.94 -10.79
CA SER A 62 10.38 12.88 -10.47
C SER A 62 11.02 11.59 -10.96
N ASN A 63 12.29 11.71 -11.36
CA ASN A 63 13.16 10.60 -11.70
C ASN A 63 14.51 10.81 -11.02
N THR A 64 14.80 10.01 -10.02
CA THR A 64 16.05 10.03 -9.26
C THR A 64 16.70 8.65 -9.22
N LEU A 65 16.38 7.78 -10.21
CA LEU A 65 16.97 6.44 -10.33
C LEU A 65 18.49 6.54 -10.44
N HIS A 66 19.19 5.64 -9.78
CA HIS A 66 20.65 5.55 -9.82
C HIS A 66 21.18 4.11 -9.93
N GLY A 67 20.30 3.10 -10.03
CA GLY A 67 20.67 1.72 -10.31
C GLY A 67 21.22 0.92 -9.12
N VAL A 68 21.12 1.43 -7.89
CA VAL A 68 21.56 0.71 -6.68
C VAL A 68 20.35 0.14 -5.94
N ILE A 69 19.55 1.00 -5.32
CA ILE A 69 18.25 0.65 -4.74
C ILE A 69 17.28 1.71 -5.19
N ASP A 70 16.33 1.30 -6.01
CA ASP A 70 15.38 2.21 -6.61
C ASP A 70 13.95 1.71 -6.41
N ILE A 71 13.02 2.65 -6.28
CA ILE A 71 11.59 2.38 -6.14
C ILE A 71 10.88 3.05 -7.32
N ALA A 72 10.09 2.31 -8.06
CA ALA A 72 9.36 2.84 -9.20
C ALA A 72 7.86 2.58 -9.12
N LEU A 73 7.07 3.59 -9.46
CA LEU A 73 5.67 3.37 -9.78
C LEU A 73 5.56 2.53 -11.05
N MET A 74 4.74 1.50 -11.02
CA MET A 74 4.54 0.62 -12.17
C MET A 74 4.14 1.38 -13.43
N GLN A 75 3.25 2.37 -13.30
CA GLN A 75 2.81 3.20 -14.43
C GLN A 75 3.95 4.02 -15.02
N SER A 76 4.94 4.42 -14.20
CA SER A 76 6.11 5.20 -14.64
C SER A 76 7.18 4.35 -15.31
N CYS A 77 7.02 3.03 -15.31
CA CYS A 77 7.89 2.12 -16.07
C CYS A 77 7.57 2.09 -17.58
N PHE A 78 6.54 2.83 -18.00
CA PHE A 78 6.16 2.99 -19.41
C PHE A 78 6.47 4.39 -19.91
N GLU A 79 6.84 4.47 -21.19
CA GLU A 79 7.00 5.70 -21.93
C GLU A 79 6.54 5.44 -23.37
N ASN A 80 5.63 6.25 -23.88
CA ASN A 80 5.06 6.12 -25.23
C ASN A 80 4.47 4.72 -25.54
N GLY A 81 3.92 4.03 -24.54
CA GLY A 81 3.35 2.70 -24.68
C GLY A 81 4.37 1.54 -24.60
N GLU A 82 5.63 1.84 -24.48
CA GLU A 82 6.72 0.86 -24.35
C GLU A 82 7.30 0.82 -22.94
N VAL A 83 7.84 -0.34 -22.55
CA VAL A 83 8.50 -0.50 -21.25
C VAL A 83 9.89 0.13 -21.32
N ARG A 84 10.18 1.01 -20.37
CA ARG A 84 11.46 1.72 -20.30
C ARG A 84 12.63 0.77 -20.05
N PRO A 85 13.78 0.94 -20.73
CA PRO A 85 14.91 0.00 -20.69
C PRO A 85 15.49 -0.25 -19.29
N PHE A 86 15.45 0.74 -18.39
CA PHE A 86 16.05 0.66 -17.05
C PHE A 86 15.57 -0.56 -16.23
N VAL A 87 14.34 -1.09 -16.49
CA VAL A 87 13.80 -2.24 -15.76
C VAL A 87 14.66 -3.51 -15.92
N ARG A 88 15.54 -3.54 -16.91
CA ARG A 88 16.45 -4.66 -17.21
C ARG A 88 17.79 -4.58 -16.47
N GLU A 89 18.08 -3.47 -15.81
CA GLU A 89 19.42 -3.18 -15.26
C GLU A 89 19.64 -3.68 -13.84
N TYR A 90 18.59 -4.24 -13.20
CA TYR A 90 18.63 -4.68 -11.82
C TYR A 90 18.86 -6.18 -11.68
N GLY A 91 19.68 -6.55 -10.70
CA GLY A 91 19.91 -7.96 -10.34
C GLY A 91 18.77 -8.56 -9.51
N MET A 92 17.99 -7.72 -8.83
CA MET A 92 16.83 -8.12 -8.04
C MET A 92 15.64 -7.19 -8.28
N VAL A 93 14.45 -7.78 -8.40
CA VAL A 93 13.19 -7.03 -8.45
C VAL A 93 12.26 -7.53 -7.35
N ILE A 94 11.69 -6.60 -6.61
CA ILE A 94 10.66 -6.85 -5.60
C ILE A 94 9.36 -6.21 -6.07
N VAL A 95 8.32 -7.01 -6.19
CA VAL A 95 6.99 -6.57 -6.62
C VAL A 95 6.08 -6.52 -5.41
N ASP A 96 5.73 -5.33 -4.97
CA ASP A 96 4.81 -5.16 -3.85
C ASP A 96 3.36 -5.27 -4.33
N GLU A 97 2.51 -5.88 -3.48
CA GLU A 97 1.11 -6.21 -3.79
C GLU A 97 0.99 -6.94 -5.14
N CYS A 98 1.80 -7.98 -5.32
CA CYS A 98 1.91 -8.70 -6.59
C CYS A 98 0.60 -9.34 -7.07
N HIS A 99 -0.46 -9.36 -6.26
CA HIS A 99 -1.80 -9.74 -6.71
C HIS A 99 -2.38 -8.80 -7.77
N HIS A 100 -1.82 -7.60 -7.95
CA HIS A 100 -2.14 -6.68 -9.05
C HIS A 100 -1.47 -7.06 -10.39
N VAL A 101 -0.55 -8.02 -10.42
CA VAL A 101 0.20 -8.46 -11.63
C VAL A 101 -0.70 -8.91 -12.78
N SER A 102 -1.93 -9.28 -12.52
CA SER A 102 -2.89 -9.68 -13.56
C SER A 102 -3.37 -8.53 -14.46
N SER A 103 -2.98 -7.29 -14.22
CA SER A 103 -3.19 -6.22 -15.20
C SER A 103 -2.17 -6.33 -16.33
N ILE A 104 -2.60 -6.09 -17.56
CA ILE A 104 -1.77 -6.15 -18.77
C ILE A 104 -0.49 -5.29 -18.61
N THR A 105 -0.62 -4.14 -17.99
CA THR A 105 0.49 -3.22 -17.71
C THR A 105 1.55 -3.86 -16.81
N PHE A 106 1.12 -4.48 -15.72
CA PHE A 106 2.00 -5.17 -14.79
C PHE A 106 2.75 -6.34 -15.45
N GLU A 107 2.00 -7.17 -16.15
CA GLU A 107 2.55 -8.32 -16.87
C GLU A 107 3.60 -7.87 -17.91
N ASN A 108 3.32 -6.82 -18.66
CA ASN A 108 4.25 -6.30 -19.66
C ASN A 108 5.58 -5.82 -19.03
N VAL A 109 5.55 -5.12 -17.90
CA VAL A 109 6.80 -4.74 -17.21
C VAL A 109 7.57 -5.97 -16.78
N LEU A 110 6.90 -6.93 -16.12
CA LEU A 110 7.58 -8.11 -15.58
C LEU A 110 8.19 -9.00 -16.68
N ARG A 111 7.58 -9.08 -17.85
CA ARG A 111 8.14 -9.79 -19.02
C ARG A 111 9.44 -9.20 -19.53
N HIS A 112 9.70 -7.90 -19.27
CA HIS A 112 10.93 -7.23 -19.68
C HIS A 112 12.04 -7.27 -18.63
N ILE A 113 11.72 -7.76 -17.41
CA ILE A 113 12.71 -7.90 -16.34
C ILE A 113 13.65 -9.05 -16.65
N THR A 114 14.95 -8.79 -16.56
CA THR A 114 16.03 -9.77 -16.71
C THR A 114 16.72 -10.10 -15.38
N ALA A 115 16.17 -9.62 -14.28
CA ALA A 115 16.71 -9.80 -12.94
C ALA A 115 16.84 -11.30 -12.58
N HIS A 116 17.98 -11.64 -11.98
CA HIS A 116 18.21 -13.01 -11.50
C HIS A 116 17.31 -13.39 -10.31
N HIS A 117 16.86 -12.39 -9.56
CA HIS A 117 15.98 -12.57 -8.41
C HIS A 117 14.70 -11.76 -8.57
N VAL A 118 13.55 -12.43 -8.63
CA VAL A 118 12.24 -11.78 -8.63
C VAL A 118 11.44 -12.27 -7.42
N TYR A 119 10.93 -11.34 -6.63
CA TYR A 119 10.14 -11.64 -5.43
C TYR A 119 8.81 -10.88 -5.47
N GLY A 120 7.71 -11.62 -5.42
CA GLY A 120 6.38 -11.06 -5.20
C GLY A 120 6.03 -11.03 -3.70
N LEU A 121 5.52 -9.91 -3.23
CA LEU A 121 4.97 -9.74 -1.89
C LEU A 121 3.47 -9.49 -2.00
N THR A 122 2.67 -10.18 -1.21
CA THR A 122 1.22 -9.94 -1.11
C THR A 122 0.65 -10.52 0.18
N ALA A 123 -0.37 -9.85 0.71
CA ALA A 123 -1.17 -10.38 1.80
C ALA A 123 -2.26 -11.36 1.32
N THR A 124 -2.64 -11.29 0.04
CA THR A 124 -3.75 -12.05 -0.55
C THR A 124 -3.32 -12.76 -1.82
N PRO A 125 -2.58 -13.89 -1.73
CA PRO A 125 -2.09 -14.59 -2.91
C PRO A 125 -3.20 -15.27 -3.74
N ILE A 126 -4.34 -15.56 -3.11
CA ILE A 126 -5.50 -16.19 -3.75
C ILE A 126 -6.45 -15.11 -4.27
N ARG A 127 -6.71 -15.15 -5.56
CA ARG A 127 -7.60 -14.19 -6.25
C ARG A 127 -8.95 -14.84 -6.55
N LYS A 128 -10.02 -14.05 -6.42
CA LYS A 128 -11.39 -14.50 -6.75
C LYS A 128 -11.64 -14.65 -8.25
N ASP A 129 -10.83 -14.00 -9.09
CA ASP A 129 -10.92 -14.04 -10.57
C ASP A 129 -10.14 -15.18 -11.22
N GLY A 130 -9.44 -16.02 -10.45
CA GLY A 130 -8.70 -17.17 -10.97
C GLY A 130 -7.38 -16.82 -11.69
N LEU A 131 -6.98 -15.55 -11.75
CA LEU A 131 -5.76 -15.11 -12.47
C LEU A 131 -4.47 -15.26 -11.68
N GLN A 132 -4.49 -15.96 -10.54
CA GLN A 132 -3.28 -16.25 -9.75
C GLN A 132 -2.17 -17.04 -10.50
N PRO A 133 -2.45 -17.91 -11.51
CA PRO A 133 -1.35 -18.54 -12.24
C PRO A 133 -0.38 -17.54 -12.89
N ILE A 134 -0.86 -16.38 -13.32
CA ILE A 134 -0.02 -15.32 -13.90
C ILE A 134 0.99 -14.80 -12.86
N ILE A 135 0.59 -14.66 -11.60
CA ILE A 135 1.48 -14.25 -10.51
C ILE A 135 2.60 -15.28 -10.35
N PHE A 136 2.25 -16.55 -10.36
CA PHE A 136 3.22 -17.65 -10.21
C PHE A 136 4.16 -17.78 -11.40
N MET A 137 3.70 -17.49 -12.60
CA MET A 137 4.53 -17.45 -13.80
C MET A 137 5.58 -16.33 -13.74
N GLN A 138 5.23 -15.19 -13.19
CA GLN A 138 6.09 -13.99 -13.14
C GLN A 138 6.95 -13.92 -11.87
N CYS A 139 6.40 -14.25 -10.71
CA CYS A 139 7.08 -14.12 -9.41
C CYS A 139 7.51 -15.45 -8.80
N GLY A 140 7.19 -16.58 -9.46
CA GLY A 140 7.46 -17.91 -8.94
C GLY A 140 6.44 -18.38 -7.89
N PRO A 141 6.60 -19.63 -7.39
CA PRO A 141 5.68 -20.21 -6.42
C PRO A 141 5.81 -19.56 -5.04
N ILE A 142 4.79 -19.74 -4.20
CA ILE A 142 4.80 -19.27 -2.82
C ILE A 142 5.96 -19.96 -2.07
N ARG A 143 6.94 -19.17 -1.65
CA ARG A 143 8.12 -19.61 -0.89
C ARG A 143 7.94 -19.50 0.61
N PHE A 144 7.12 -18.55 1.05
CA PHE A 144 6.84 -18.31 2.45
C PHE A 144 5.41 -17.82 2.60
N SER A 145 4.69 -18.37 3.55
CA SER A 145 3.36 -17.91 3.95
C SER A 145 3.35 -17.71 5.46
N ALA A 146 2.96 -16.50 5.89
CA ALA A 146 2.73 -16.22 7.29
C ALA A 146 1.34 -16.75 7.66
N ASP A 147 1.27 -17.86 8.40
CA ASP A 147 -0.02 -18.36 8.89
C ASP A 147 -0.59 -17.42 9.95
N ALA A 148 -1.78 -16.88 9.65
CA ALA A 148 -2.50 -15.97 10.56
C ALA A 148 -2.75 -16.60 11.94
N LYS A 149 -3.00 -17.91 12.01
CA LYS A 149 -3.23 -18.62 13.29
C LYS A 149 -1.98 -18.65 14.15
N THR A 150 -0.83 -18.96 13.56
CA THR A 150 0.47 -18.96 14.24
C THR A 150 0.87 -17.56 14.69
N GLN A 151 0.54 -16.55 13.90
CA GLN A 151 0.77 -15.14 14.27
C GLN A 151 -0.12 -14.68 15.44
N ILE A 152 -1.39 -15.10 15.44
CA ILE A 152 -2.33 -14.78 16.53
C ILE A 152 -1.84 -15.40 17.85
N GLN A 153 -1.33 -16.62 17.83
CA GLN A 153 -0.80 -17.29 19.01
C GLN A 153 0.46 -16.62 19.60
N LYS A 154 1.23 -15.93 18.79
CA LYS A 154 2.44 -15.19 19.21
C LYS A 154 2.16 -13.79 19.75
N GLN A 155 0.92 -13.29 19.62
CA GLN A 155 0.55 -11.97 20.08
C GLN A 155 0.08 -12.02 21.53
N SER A 156 0.60 -11.09 22.34
CA SER A 156 0.29 -10.97 23.77
C SER A 156 -1.06 -10.30 24.09
N PHE A 157 -1.92 -10.03 23.08
CA PHE A 157 -3.20 -9.37 23.26
C PHE A 157 -4.36 -10.19 22.71
N LEU A 158 -5.51 -10.09 23.39
CA LEU A 158 -6.74 -10.72 22.97
C LEU A 158 -7.47 -9.84 21.94
N ARG A 159 -8.10 -10.50 20.97
CA ARG A 159 -8.92 -9.85 19.94
C ARG A 159 -10.37 -10.21 20.16
N TYR A 160 -11.22 -9.20 20.15
CA TYR A 160 -12.66 -9.38 20.27
C TYR A 160 -13.33 -8.87 19.00
N LEU A 161 -14.28 -9.63 18.47
CA LEU A 161 -15.22 -9.19 17.45
C LEU A 161 -16.53 -8.87 18.16
N VAL A 162 -16.92 -7.59 18.13
CA VAL A 162 -18.17 -7.12 18.74
C VAL A 162 -19.11 -6.70 17.62
N PRO A 163 -20.09 -7.55 17.22
CA PRO A 163 -21.07 -7.17 16.21
C PRO A 163 -22.03 -6.12 16.79
N ARG A 164 -22.29 -5.06 16.00
CA ARG A 164 -23.27 -4.03 16.32
C ARG A 164 -24.44 -4.13 15.34
N PHE A 165 -25.63 -4.38 15.86
CA PHE A 165 -26.85 -4.49 15.06
C PHE A 165 -27.51 -3.13 14.92
N THR A 166 -28.04 -2.83 13.74
CA THR A 166 -28.78 -1.60 13.45
C THR A 166 -30.20 -1.94 13.03
N SER A 167 -31.15 -1.04 13.27
CA SER A 167 -32.56 -1.18 12.84
C SER A 167 -32.73 -0.79 11.34
N TYR A 168 -31.65 -0.62 10.59
CA TYR A 168 -31.72 -0.27 9.19
C TYR A 168 -32.49 -1.33 8.39
N ARG A 169 -33.49 -0.88 7.63
CA ARG A 169 -34.23 -1.73 6.67
C ARG A 169 -34.11 -1.11 5.30
N SER A 170 -33.76 -1.93 4.30
CA SER A 170 -33.81 -1.50 2.90
C SER A 170 -35.25 -1.30 2.46
N VAL A 171 -35.55 -0.16 1.87
CA VAL A 171 -36.90 0.22 1.44
C VAL A 171 -37.33 -0.52 0.16
N THR A 172 -36.42 -1.17 -0.54
CA THR A 172 -36.67 -1.83 -1.85
C THR A 172 -36.54 -3.35 -1.74
N GLU A 173 -37.60 -4.07 -2.05
CA GLU A 173 -37.64 -5.54 -2.12
C GLU A 173 -36.86 -6.13 -3.30
N ASN A 174 -36.50 -5.33 -4.29
CA ASN A 174 -35.71 -5.76 -5.46
C ASN A 174 -34.22 -5.51 -5.23
N ARG A 175 -33.37 -6.44 -5.72
CA ARG A 175 -31.91 -6.43 -5.68
C ARG A 175 -31.35 -5.04 -5.99
N GLN A 176 -31.18 -4.20 -4.97
CA GLN A 176 -30.47 -2.95 -5.12
C GLN A 176 -29.03 -3.22 -5.54
N SER A 177 -28.50 -2.41 -6.43
CA SER A 177 -27.07 -2.36 -6.69
C SER A 177 -26.33 -2.18 -5.36
N PHE A 178 -25.27 -2.96 -5.13
CA PHE A 178 -24.42 -2.84 -3.93
C PHE A 178 -23.98 -1.39 -3.68
N ALA A 179 -23.81 -0.61 -4.74
CA ALA A 179 -23.45 0.80 -4.66
C ALA A 179 -24.54 1.66 -3.99
N LEU A 180 -25.82 1.43 -4.32
CA LEU A 180 -26.94 2.15 -3.73
C LEU A 180 -27.16 1.74 -2.26
N LEU A 181 -27.07 0.44 -1.96
CA LEU A 181 -27.13 -0.05 -0.59
C LEU A 181 -26.00 0.55 0.26
N SER A 182 -24.78 0.54 -0.25
CA SER A 182 -23.63 1.13 0.44
C SER A 182 -23.78 2.64 0.67
N GLN A 183 -24.45 3.34 -0.26
CA GLN A 183 -24.75 4.76 -0.10
C GLN A 183 -25.79 5.00 1.00
N SER A 184 -26.90 4.31 0.96
CA SER A 184 -27.96 4.49 1.96
C SER A 184 -27.51 4.10 3.37
N LEU A 185 -26.63 3.09 3.49
CA LEU A 185 -25.98 2.75 4.76
C LEU A 185 -25.01 3.85 5.25
N ALA A 186 -24.28 4.51 4.36
CA ALA A 186 -23.40 5.61 4.72
C ALA A 186 -24.16 6.87 5.15
N GLU A 187 -25.37 7.08 4.60
CA GLU A 187 -26.23 8.22 4.90
C GLU A 187 -27.18 7.95 6.12
N SER A 188 -27.22 6.74 6.64
CA SER A 188 -28.09 6.37 7.77
C SER A 188 -27.66 7.08 9.06
N GLU A 189 -28.47 8.03 9.52
CA GLU A 189 -28.21 8.83 10.72
C GLU A 189 -28.08 7.96 11.98
N LEU A 190 -29.02 7.03 12.19
CA LEU A 190 -28.99 6.10 13.33
C LEU A 190 -27.71 5.27 13.38
N ARG A 191 -27.27 4.80 12.22
CA ARG A 191 -26.02 4.04 12.12
C ARG A 191 -24.79 4.91 12.40
N ASN A 192 -24.78 6.12 11.90
CA ASN A 192 -23.68 7.05 12.10
C ASN A 192 -23.56 7.52 13.55
N THR A 193 -24.69 7.76 14.23
CA THR A 193 -24.72 8.05 15.66
C THR A 193 -24.13 6.89 16.47
N LEU A 194 -24.52 5.64 16.17
CA LEU A 194 -23.96 4.46 16.84
C LEU A 194 -22.43 4.35 16.64
N ILE A 195 -21.92 4.65 15.43
CA ILE A 195 -20.48 4.66 15.15
C ILE A 195 -19.77 5.72 15.98
N VAL A 196 -20.33 6.92 16.04
CA VAL A 196 -19.77 8.03 16.83
C VAL A 196 -19.74 7.69 18.32
N GLU A 197 -20.83 7.14 18.87
CA GLU A 197 -20.89 6.68 20.27
C GLU A 197 -19.83 5.62 20.58
N ASP A 198 -19.66 4.63 19.70
CA ASP A 198 -18.64 3.58 19.88
C ASP A 198 -17.20 4.17 19.83
N VAL A 199 -16.96 5.15 18.97
CA VAL A 199 -15.67 5.86 18.90
C VAL A 199 -15.41 6.64 20.20
N LEU A 200 -16.42 7.36 20.69
CA LEU A 200 -16.33 8.14 21.92
C LEU A 200 -16.03 7.25 23.13
N ASN A 201 -16.75 6.15 23.24
CA ASN A 201 -16.54 5.17 24.31
C ASN A 201 -15.13 4.57 24.24
N ALA A 202 -14.62 4.29 23.03
CA ALA A 202 -13.26 3.78 22.84
C ALA A 202 -12.21 4.81 23.25
N VAL A 203 -12.37 6.08 22.85
CA VAL A 203 -11.44 7.18 23.21
C VAL A 203 -11.46 7.42 24.73
N THR A 204 -12.64 7.46 25.35
CA THR A 204 -12.79 7.61 26.81
C THR A 204 -12.12 6.47 27.56
N ALA A 205 -12.12 5.26 26.99
CA ALA A 205 -11.42 4.10 27.53
C ALA A 205 -9.90 4.10 27.23
N GLY A 206 -9.34 5.20 26.71
CA GLY A 206 -7.90 5.34 26.39
C GLY A 206 -7.46 4.54 25.16
N ARG A 207 -8.38 4.14 24.27
CA ARG A 207 -8.09 3.40 23.05
C ARG A 207 -7.92 4.35 21.87
N THR A 208 -7.23 3.91 20.83
CA THR A 208 -7.07 4.62 19.56
C THR A 208 -7.91 3.94 18.48
N PRO A 209 -9.20 4.35 18.28
CA PRO A 209 -10.07 3.73 17.31
C PRO A 209 -9.67 4.11 15.87
N ILE A 210 -9.86 3.16 14.93
CA ILE A 210 -9.73 3.37 13.50
C ILE A 210 -11.08 3.09 12.86
N ILE A 211 -11.60 4.04 12.07
CA ILE A 211 -12.84 3.89 11.32
C ILE A 211 -12.49 3.57 9.86
N LEU A 212 -13.01 2.45 9.37
CA LEU A 212 -12.86 2.05 7.97
C LEU A 212 -14.18 2.22 7.24
N THR A 213 -14.17 2.96 6.15
CA THR A 213 -15.33 3.14 5.27
C THR A 213 -14.91 3.13 3.80
N GLY A 214 -15.78 2.66 2.92
CA GLY A 214 -15.54 2.57 1.48
C GLY A 214 -15.89 3.85 0.70
N ARG A 215 -16.29 4.95 1.37
CA ARG A 215 -16.75 6.19 0.70
C ARG A 215 -16.13 7.44 1.32
N THR A 216 -15.57 8.29 0.47
CA THR A 216 -14.97 9.57 0.88
C THR A 216 -16.01 10.54 1.47
N SER A 217 -17.26 10.53 0.95
CA SER A 217 -18.37 11.30 1.52
C SER A 217 -18.68 10.91 2.96
N HIS A 218 -18.65 9.60 3.25
CA HIS A 218 -18.87 9.09 4.60
C HIS A 218 -17.71 9.43 5.56
N VAL A 219 -16.47 9.45 5.07
CA VAL A 219 -15.32 9.94 5.87
C VAL A 219 -15.55 11.38 6.30
N LYS A 220 -15.96 12.26 5.36
CA LYS A 220 -16.23 13.67 5.65
C LYS A 220 -17.35 13.82 6.67
N LEU A 221 -18.46 13.12 6.48
CA LEU A 221 -19.61 13.13 7.39
C LEU A 221 -19.22 12.74 8.83
N LEU A 222 -18.57 11.59 8.98
CA LEU A 222 -18.14 11.10 10.30
C LEU A 222 -17.08 12.02 10.92
N SER A 223 -16.18 12.59 10.13
CA SER A 223 -15.21 13.57 10.59
C SER A 223 -15.89 14.81 11.15
N GLU A 224 -16.95 15.31 10.50
CA GLU A 224 -17.73 16.46 11.00
C GLU A 224 -18.48 16.14 12.29
N MET A 225 -19.10 14.96 12.38
CA MET A 225 -19.79 14.49 13.59
C MET A 225 -18.84 14.31 14.79
N LEU A 226 -17.57 14.00 14.53
CA LEU A 226 -16.56 13.80 15.57
C LEU A 226 -15.82 15.08 15.97
N LYS A 227 -15.87 16.15 15.16
CA LYS A 227 -15.21 17.44 15.47
C LYS A 227 -15.52 18.02 16.84
N PRO A 228 -16.78 18.04 17.32
CA PRO A 228 -17.12 18.58 18.64
C PRO A 228 -16.43 17.88 19.80
N VAL A 229 -15.94 16.65 19.57
CA VAL A 229 -15.33 15.80 20.60
C VAL A 229 -13.79 15.80 20.50
N SER A 230 -13.27 16.30 19.39
CA SER A 230 -11.89 16.12 18.95
C SER A 230 -10.92 17.22 19.40
N TYR A 231 -11.22 17.99 20.43
CA TYR A 231 -10.33 19.09 20.84
C TYR A 231 -8.98 18.65 21.41
N THR A 232 -8.69 17.36 21.53
CA THR A 232 -7.43 16.92 22.12
C THR A 232 -6.61 15.86 21.37
N HIS A 233 -7.13 15.00 20.47
CA HIS A 233 -6.32 13.86 19.99
C HIS A 233 -6.64 13.25 18.61
N LEU A 234 -7.29 13.93 17.66
CA LEU A 234 -7.53 13.34 16.33
C LEU A 234 -6.74 14.03 15.23
N THR A 235 -5.51 13.56 14.98
CA THR A 235 -4.89 13.72 13.66
C THR A 235 -5.43 12.63 12.74
N LEU A 236 -6.30 12.99 11.78
CA LEU A 236 -6.78 12.08 10.76
C LEU A 236 -5.78 12.06 9.58
N PRO A 237 -5.03 10.99 9.34
CA PRO A 237 -4.39 10.82 8.05
C PRO A 237 -5.49 10.49 7.04
N THR A 238 -5.89 11.47 6.25
CA THR A 238 -6.76 11.25 5.09
C THR A 238 -5.92 10.59 4.01
N ILE A 239 -6.07 9.27 3.85
CA ILE A 239 -5.56 8.58 2.67
C ILE A 239 -6.60 8.82 1.57
N ALA A 240 -6.28 9.71 0.65
CA ALA A 240 -7.02 9.93 -0.58
C ALA A 240 -6.56 8.94 -1.65
#